data_4d4cd910de3842b897caa0adf06e4b0c
#
_entry.id   4d4cd910de3842b897caa0adf06e4b0c
#
_cell.length_a   1.000
_cell.length_b   1.000
_cell.length_c   1.000
_cell.angle_alpha   90.00
_cell.angle_beta   90.00
_cell.angle_gamma   90.00
#
_symmetry.space_group_name_H-M   'P 1'
#
loop_
_entity.id
_entity.type
_entity.pdbx_description
1 polymer ?
#
loop_
_entity_poly.entity_id
_entity_poly.type
_entity_poly.pdbx_seq_one_letter_code
_entity_poly.pdbx_strand_id
1 'polypeptide(L)'
;VTPTRPGRPVPTLTSPQTLRHARILGLGGYRPERVVTNEEICRYIDSSDEWIQQRSGIVTRRFARPDETVVDMAEAASRQAIDRAGIDPGQIGAVIMATVTHPYQTPAAAPELGHRLGIPDPAAFDISAACAGYCHGISLANDMVRAGTVDHVLVVGVEKLSDFTDKHDRGSAFIFGDGAGAAVVGVSDTPGIGPTLWGSLGDKTDVITQREPWTELRPAMEDPSHHGEIAWPSFVMQGQTVFRWAVFSMAQVAIDTVAAARITTEDLDAFVPHQANMRITDA
;
A
#
# COMPACT_ATOMS: atom_id res chain seq x y z
N VAL A 1 -38.24 -13.74 -12.09
CA VAL A 1 -37.92 -14.69 -13.17
C VAL A 1 -38.50 -14.07 -14.42
N THR A 2 -37.64 -13.51 -15.29
CA THR A 2 -38.03 -12.93 -16.58
C THR A 2 -38.46 -14.10 -17.50
N PRO A 3 -39.61 -14.04 -18.15
CA PRO A 3 -40.04 -15.12 -19.03
C PRO A 3 -39.09 -15.24 -20.21
N THR A 4 -38.53 -16.43 -20.40
CA THR A 4 -37.73 -16.78 -21.56
C THR A 4 -38.59 -16.74 -22.81
N ARG A 5 -38.17 -15.96 -23.82
CA ARG A 5 -38.81 -15.95 -25.14
C ARG A 5 -38.61 -17.34 -25.76
N PRO A 6 -39.69 -18.02 -26.17
CA PRO A 6 -39.57 -19.34 -26.80
C PRO A 6 -38.81 -19.24 -28.14
N GLY A 7 -37.79 -20.07 -28.32
CA GLY A 7 -37.15 -20.32 -29.63
C GLY A 7 -35.87 -19.54 -29.94
N ARG A 8 -35.33 -18.70 -29.02
CA ARG A 8 -34.01 -18.12 -29.25
C ARG A 8 -32.94 -18.83 -28.42
N PRO A 9 -31.85 -19.33 -29.03
CA PRO A 9 -30.74 -19.90 -28.25
C PRO A 9 -30.22 -18.84 -27.24
N VAL A 10 -30.02 -19.26 -25.99
CA VAL A 10 -29.40 -18.39 -24.98
C VAL A 10 -27.95 -18.16 -25.43
N PRO A 11 -27.53 -16.90 -25.62
CA PRO A 11 -26.16 -16.64 -26.00
C PRO A 11 -25.23 -17.13 -24.89
N THR A 12 -24.22 -17.91 -25.25
CA THR A 12 -23.19 -18.37 -24.31
C THR A 12 -22.07 -17.34 -24.26
N LEU A 13 -21.75 -16.87 -23.06
CA LEU A 13 -20.58 -16.01 -22.85
C LEU A 13 -19.32 -16.85 -23.15
N THR A 14 -18.42 -16.27 -23.93
CA THR A 14 -17.09 -16.85 -24.15
C THR A 14 -16.08 -16.12 -23.26
N SER A 15 -15.29 -16.87 -22.50
CA SER A 15 -14.15 -16.33 -21.77
C SER A 15 -12.84 -16.73 -22.48
N PRO A 16 -11.71 -16.04 -22.20
CA PRO A 16 -10.40 -16.48 -22.69
C PRO A 16 -10.15 -17.93 -22.33
N GLN A 17 -9.77 -18.74 -23.32
CA GLN A 17 -9.62 -20.20 -23.13
C GLN A 17 -8.32 -20.60 -22.43
N THR A 18 -7.33 -19.70 -22.34
CA THR A 18 -6.04 -19.95 -21.70
C THR A 18 -5.71 -18.83 -20.73
N LEU A 19 -5.40 -19.19 -19.48
CA LEU A 19 -4.83 -18.29 -18.52
C LEU A 19 -3.39 -17.95 -18.95
N ARG A 20 -3.09 -16.67 -19.00
CA ARG A 20 -1.72 -16.15 -19.23
C ARG A 20 -0.93 -16.19 -17.92
N HIS A 21 0.37 -16.01 -18.01
CA HIS A 21 1.23 -15.79 -16.85
C HIS A 21 1.53 -14.32 -16.70
N ALA A 22 1.85 -13.91 -15.47
CA ALA A 22 2.28 -12.57 -15.16
C ALA A 22 3.58 -12.60 -14.36
N ARG A 23 4.35 -11.51 -14.47
CA ARG A 23 5.56 -11.28 -13.68
C ARG A 23 5.75 -9.78 -13.43
N ILE A 24 6.57 -9.45 -12.45
CA ILE A 24 7.05 -8.08 -12.25
C ILE A 24 8.12 -7.81 -13.32
N LEU A 25 7.91 -6.78 -14.15
CA LEU A 25 8.80 -6.39 -15.23
C LEU A 25 9.78 -5.30 -14.80
N GLY A 26 9.35 -4.40 -13.91
CA GLY A 26 10.15 -3.31 -13.42
C GLY A 26 9.70 -2.83 -12.05
N LEU A 27 10.65 -2.36 -11.25
CA LEU A 27 10.42 -1.81 -9.91
C LEU A 27 10.98 -0.40 -9.85
N GLY A 28 10.31 0.48 -9.11
CA GLY A 28 10.78 1.82 -8.82
C GLY A 28 10.55 2.20 -7.37
N GLY A 29 11.27 3.19 -6.90
CA GLY A 29 11.12 3.66 -5.53
C GLY A 29 11.48 5.12 -5.39
N TYR A 30 10.79 5.80 -4.49
CA TYR A 30 11.05 7.19 -4.15
C TYR A 30 11.07 7.37 -2.64
N ARG A 31 12.02 8.15 -2.15
CA ARG A 31 12.13 8.60 -0.78
C ARG A 31 12.35 10.12 -0.78
N PRO A 32 11.56 10.89 -0.03
CA PRO A 32 11.76 12.34 0.10
C PRO A 32 13.20 12.70 0.50
N GLU A 33 13.63 13.90 0.12
CA GLU A 33 15.02 14.36 0.39
C GLU A 33 15.28 14.64 1.86
N ARG A 34 14.26 15.15 2.60
CA ARG A 34 14.41 15.53 4.01
C ARG A 34 14.65 14.33 4.89
N VAL A 35 15.82 14.26 5.51
CA VAL A 35 16.17 13.29 6.55
C VAL A 35 15.74 13.83 7.91
N VAL A 36 15.00 13.03 8.66
CA VAL A 36 14.58 13.33 10.03
C VAL A 36 15.26 12.34 10.98
N THR A 37 16.03 12.85 11.94
CA THR A 37 16.77 12.05 12.91
C THR A 37 15.93 11.73 14.14
N ASN A 38 16.41 10.78 14.95
CA ASN A 38 15.77 10.46 16.22
C ASN A 38 15.85 11.63 17.21
N GLU A 39 16.93 12.40 17.19
CA GLU A 39 17.08 13.60 18.03
C GLU A 39 16.05 14.67 17.67
N GLU A 40 15.69 14.81 16.38
CA GLU A 40 14.62 15.72 15.96
C GLU A 40 13.27 15.27 16.52
N ILE A 41 12.97 13.98 16.47
CA ILE A 41 11.74 13.40 17.04
C ILE A 41 11.71 13.57 18.56
N CYS A 42 12.82 13.35 19.26
CA CYS A 42 12.93 13.48 20.71
C CYS A 42 12.72 14.92 21.23
N ARG A 43 12.62 15.91 20.34
CA ARG A 43 12.17 17.26 20.74
C ARG A 43 10.68 17.32 21.06
N TYR A 44 9.91 16.36 20.60
CA TYR A 44 8.45 16.30 20.75
C TYR A 44 7.98 15.21 21.68
N ILE A 45 8.80 14.17 21.91
CA ILE A 45 8.48 13.04 22.79
C ILE A 45 9.58 12.82 23.81
N ASP A 46 9.20 12.35 24.99
CA ASP A 46 10.15 11.93 26.03
C ASP A 46 10.77 10.56 25.67
N SER A 47 11.89 10.61 24.93
CA SER A 47 12.61 9.43 24.41
C SER A 47 14.07 9.77 24.13
N SER A 48 14.84 8.78 23.66
CA SER A 48 16.22 8.94 23.21
C SER A 48 16.48 8.18 21.90
N ASP A 49 17.55 8.55 21.19
CA ASP A 49 17.99 7.86 19.98
C ASP A 49 18.25 6.38 20.26
N GLU A 50 18.94 6.05 21.36
CA GLU A 50 19.23 4.68 21.74
C GLU A 50 17.96 3.88 21.99
N TRP A 51 16.96 4.47 22.67
CA TRP A 51 15.70 3.79 22.94
C TRP A 51 14.94 3.49 21.66
N ILE A 52 14.87 4.45 20.71
CA ILE A 52 14.21 4.29 19.43
C ILE A 52 14.88 3.20 18.61
N GLN A 53 16.22 3.22 18.51
CA GLN A 53 16.97 2.20 17.78
C GLN A 53 16.79 0.80 18.39
N GLN A 54 16.89 0.66 19.72
CA GLN A 54 16.69 -0.63 20.40
C GLN A 54 15.27 -1.19 20.21
N ARG A 55 14.27 -0.32 20.05
CA ARG A 55 12.87 -0.72 19.92
C ARG A 55 12.43 -0.99 18.49
N SER A 56 13.01 -0.32 17.52
CA SER A 56 12.55 -0.35 16.14
C SER A 56 13.64 -0.64 15.11
N GLY A 57 14.92 -0.41 15.44
CA GLY A 57 16.01 -0.39 14.47
C GLY A 57 16.08 0.88 13.62
N ILE A 58 15.18 1.84 13.84
CA ILE A 58 15.09 3.06 13.01
C ILE A 58 16.13 4.07 13.47
N VAL A 59 17.04 4.43 12.58
CA VAL A 59 18.06 5.49 12.77
C VAL A 59 17.54 6.84 12.26
N THR A 60 16.94 6.84 11.08
CA THR A 60 16.34 8.02 10.45
C THR A 60 15.08 7.64 9.67
N ARG A 61 14.26 8.64 9.34
CA ARG A 61 13.14 8.51 8.39
C ARG A 61 13.17 9.65 7.39
N ARG A 62 12.33 9.57 6.39
CA ARG A 62 12.19 10.62 5.39
C ARG A 62 10.81 11.24 5.50
N PHE A 63 10.75 12.57 5.47
CA PHE A 63 9.50 13.32 5.43
C PHE A 63 9.43 14.12 4.15
N ALA A 64 8.29 14.05 3.48
CA ALA A 64 7.99 14.87 2.32
C ALA A 64 7.90 16.35 2.71
N ARG A 65 8.17 17.24 1.75
CA ARG A 65 7.90 18.66 1.94
C ARG A 65 6.39 18.91 2.10
N PRO A 66 5.96 20.01 2.70
CA PRO A 66 4.54 20.32 2.82
C PRO A 66 3.79 20.36 1.49
N ASP A 67 4.46 20.81 0.42
CA ASP A 67 3.93 20.90 -0.94
C ASP A 67 4.10 19.62 -1.77
N GLU A 68 4.82 18.63 -1.26
CA GLU A 68 5.06 17.36 -1.94
C GLU A 68 3.92 16.37 -1.62
N THR A 69 3.15 16.04 -2.62
CA THR A 69 1.95 15.20 -2.48
C THR A 69 2.24 13.71 -2.61
N VAL A 70 1.28 12.86 -2.23
CA VAL A 70 1.36 11.41 -2.49
C VAL A 70 1.47 11.12 -4.00
N VAL A 71 0.83 11.94 -4.85
CA VAL A 71 0.90 11.75 -6.31
C VAL A 71 2.29 12.11 -6.85
N ASP A 72 2.97 13.14 -6.30
CA ASP A 72 4.34 13.48 -6.70
C ASP A 72 5.31 12.35 -6.39
N MET A 73 5.21 11.76 -5.20
CA MET A 73 6.05 10.62 -4.79
C MET A 73 5.74 9.37 -5.64
N ALA A 74 4.45 9.11 -5.88
CA ALA A 74 3.99 8.01 -6.72
C ALA A 74 4.50 8.14 -8.16
N GLU A 75 4.44 9.35 -8.74
CA GLU A 75 4.95 9.62 -10.09
C GLU A 75 6.45 9.33 -10.20
N ALA A 76 7.25 9.80 -9.24
CA ALA A 76 8.69 9.59 -9.23
C ALA A 76 9.07 8.09 -9.17
N ALA A 77 8.37 7.31 -8.34
CA ALA A 77 8.57 5.86 -8.26
C ALA A 77 8.10 5.14 -9.54
N SER A 78 6.95 5.57 -10.09
CA SER A 78 6.34 4.95 -11.27
C SER A 78 7.19 5.12 -12.52
N ARG A 79 7.76 6.31 -12.74
CA ARG A 79 8.65 6.56 -13.89
C ARG A 79 9.84 5.61 -13.88
N GLN A 80 10.45 5.35 -12.71
CA GLN A 80 11.53 4.38 -12.59
C GLN A 80 11.06 2.95 -12.88
N ALA A 81 9.87 2.56 -12.42
CA ALA A 81 9.33 1.23 -12.66
C ALA A 81 9.05 1.00 -14.14
N ILE A 82 8.46 1.99 -14.84
CA ILE A 82 8.16 1.94 -16.27
C ILE A 82 9.44 1.89 -17.10
N ASP A 83 10.42 2.73 -16.78
CA ASP A 83 11.73 2.74 -17.45
C ASP A 83 12.43 1.38 -17.33
N ARG A 84 12.47 0.81 -16.12
CA ARG A 84 13.07 -0.51 -15.88
C ARG A 84 12.29 -1.67 -16.48
N ALA A 85 10.98 -1.51 -16.66
CA ALA A 85 10.16 -2.49 -17.38
C ALA A 85 10.43 -2.45 -18.90
N GLY A 86 10.99 -1.37 -19.41
CA GLY A 86 11.28 -1.19 -20.83
C GLY A 86 10.03 -1.10 -21.70
N ILE A 87 8.92 -0.57 -21.16
CA ILE A 87 7.65 -0.44 -21.86
C ILE A 87 7.27 1.04 -22.05
N ASP A 88 6.45 1.30 -23.06
CA ASP A 88 5.84 2.61 -23.24
C ASP A 88 4.66 2.78 -22.25
N PRO A 89 4.47 3.96 -21.62
CA PRO A 89 3.31 4.23 -20.78
C PRO A 89 1.96 3.89 -21.46
N GLY A 90 1.85 4.05 -22.77
CA GLY A 90 0.66 3.69 -23.54
C GLY A 90 0.30 2.20 -23.55
N GLN A 91 1.19 1.33 -23.06
CA GLN A 91 0.93 -0.10 -22.94
C GLN A 91 0.29 -0.48 -21.57
N ILE A 92 0.22 0.45 -20.62
CA ILE A 92 -0.37 0.23 -19.31
C ILE A 92 -1.88 0.37 -19.40
N GLY A 93 -2.61 -0.71 -19.14
CA GLY A 93 -4.07 -0.72 -19.19
C GLY A 93 -4.73 -0.46 -17.85
N ALA A 94 -3.98 -0.53 -16.74
CA ALA A 94 -4.52 -0.23 -15.41
C ALA A 94 -3.48 0.37 -14.47
N VAL A 95 -3.95 1.26 -13.58
CA VAL A 95 -3.17 1.88 -12.49
C VAL A 95 -3.87 1.58 -11.17
N ILE A 96 -3.20 0.88 -10.26
CA ILE A 96 -3.68 0.56 -8.92
C ILE A 96 -2.78 1.29 -7.92
N MET A 97 -3.35 2.18 -7.12
CA MET A 97 -2.62 2.93 -6.10
C MET A 97 -3.07 2.52 -4.70
N ALA A 98 -2.17 1.92 -3.93
CA ALA A 98 -2.40 1.55 -2.55
C ALA A 98 -1.95 2.72 -1.65
N THR A 99 -2.90 3.38 -1.02
CA THR A 99 -2.65 4.51 -0.11
C THR A 99 -3.80 4.69 0.88
N VAL A 100 -3.47 5.19 2.07
CA VAL A 100 -4.43 5.67 3.08
C VAL A 100 -4.20 7.14 3.43
N THR A 101 -3.25 7.79 2.75
CA THR A 101 -2.86 9.19 3.04
C THR A 101 -3.17 10.16 1.91
N HIS A 102 -3.89 9.72 0.86
CA HIS A 102 -4.43 10.67 -0.11
C HIS A 102 -5.50 11.56 0.55
N PRO A 103 -5.35 12.90 0.50
CA PRO A 103 -6.19 13.78 1.33
C PRO A 103 -7.63 13.94 0.83
N TYR A 104 -7.92 13.51 -0.40
CA TYR A 104 -9.25 13.63 -0.98
C TYR A 104 -9.99 12.29 -0.92
N GLN A 105 -11.23 12.32 -0.42
CA GLN A 105 -12.13 11.17 -0.47
C GLN A 105 -12.54 10.85 -1.92
N THR A 106 -12.58 11.86 -2.77
CA THR A 106 -12.87 11.78 -4.21
C THR A 106 -12.36 13.05 -4.90
N PRO A 107 -11.73 12.97 -6.08
CA PRO A 107 -11.42 11.73 -6.80
C PRO A 107 -10.32 10.91 -6.12
N ALA A 108 -10.14 9.65 -6.56
CA ALA A 108 -8.99 8.82 -6.22
C ALA A 108 -7.69 9.42 -6.81
N ALA A 109 -6.54 9.03 -6.27
CA ALA A 109 -5.25 9.53 -6.73
C ALA A 109 -4.76 8.85 -8.02
N ALA A 110 -5.11 7.58 -8.24
CA ALA A 110 -4.66 6.81 -9.39
C ALA A 110 -5.01 7.43 -10.76
N PRO A 111 -6.21 8.04 -10.99
CA PRO A 111 -6.50 8.74 -12.24
C PRO A 111 -5.56 9.93 -12.52
N GLU A 112 -5.22 10.72 -11.50
CA GLU A 112 -4.28 11.83 -11.64
C GLU A 112 -2.89 11.31 -11.98
N LEU A 113 -2.44 10.25 -11.29
CA LEU A 113 -1.16 9.61 -11.58
C LEU A 113 -1.08 9.11 -13.03
N GLY A 114 -2.12 8.41 -13.51
CA GLY A 114 -2.20 7.93 -14.89
C GLY A 114 -2.07 9.07 -15.90
N HIS A 115 -2.77 10.17 -15.66
CA HIS A 115 -2.68 11.37 -16.52
C HIS A 115 -1.26 11.97 -16.53
N ARG A 116 -0.63 12.14 -15.35
CA ARG A 116 0.73 12.70 -15.24
C ARG A 116 1.79 11.83 -15.92
N LEU A 117 1.59 10.51 -15.93
CA LEU A 117 2.48 9.56 -16.60
C LEU A 117 2.24 9.46 -18.11
N GLY A 118 1.18 10.09 -18.64
CA GLY A 118 0.81 10.00 -20.04
C GLY A 118 0.21 8.65 -20.43
N ILE A 119 -0.41 7.94 -19.50
CA ILE A 119 -1.10 6.66 -19.74
C ILE A 119 -2.49 6.98 -20.31
N PRO A 120 -2.83 6.53 -21.52
CA PRO A 120 -4.12 6.83 -22.12
C PRO A 120 -5.22 5.93 -21.54
N ASP A 121 -6.26 6.56 -21.00
CA ASP A 121 -7.52 5.93 -20.55
C ASP A 121 -7.38 4.63 -19.73
N PRO A 122 -6.48 4.55 -18.72
CA PRO A 122 -6.33 3.34 -17.93
C PRO A 122 -7.53 3.12 -17.02
N ALA A 123 -7.82 1.88 -16.67
CA ALA A 123 -8.60 1.61 -15.46
C ALA A 123 -7.79 2.09 -14.26
N ALA A 124 -8.27 3.11 -13.53
CA ALA A 124 -7.49 3.74 -12.46
C ALA A 124 -8.32 3.83 -11.17
N PHE A 125 -7.79 3.28 -10.07
CA PHE A 125 -8.45 3.26 -8.77
C PHE A 125 -7.47 3.10 -7.63
N ASP A 126 -7.86 3.62 -6.45
CA ASP A 126 -7.10 3.43 -5.22
C ASP A 126 -7.64 2.23 -4.44
N ILE A 127 -6.76 1.59 -3.67
CA ILE A 127 -7.12 0.57 -2.69
C ILE A 127 -6.67 1.00 -1.30
N SER A 128 -7.58 0.89 -0.32
CA SER A 128 -7.33 1.21 1.07
C SER A 128 -7.18 -0.07 1.87
N ALA A 129 -5.93 -0.53 2.02
CA ALA A 129 -5.58 -1.72 2.81
C ALA A 129 -4.28 -1.52 3.61
N ALA A 130 -3.90 -0.26 3.85
CA ALA A 130 -2.72 0.12 4.62
C ALA A 130 -1.49 -0.72 4.25
N CYS A 131 -0.79 -1.32 5.23
CA CYS A 131 0.44 -2.08 5.04
C CYS A 131 0.29 -3.29 4.08
N ALA A 132 -0.92 -3.85 3.92
CA ALA A 132 -1.19 -4.94 2.99
C ALA A 132 -1.49 -4.45 1.55
N GLY A 133 -1.71 -3.15 1.36
CA GLY A 133 -2.19 -2.58 0.10
C GLY A 133 -1.33 -2.92 -1.10
N TYR A 134 -0.01 -2.83 -0.98
CA TYR A 134 0.89 -3.17 -2.07
C TYR A 134 0.80 -4.65 -2.48
N CYS A 135 0.78 -5.57 -1.52
CA CYS A 135 0.62 -7.01 -1.80
C CYS A 135 -0.74 -7.31 -2.44
N HIS A 136 -1.81 -6.66 -1.97
CA HIS A 136 -3.14 -6.75 -2.60
C HIS A 136 -3.12 -6.20 -4.03
N GLY A 137 -2.46 -5.07 -4.26
CA GLY A 137 -2.29 -4.50 -5.60
C GLY A 137 -1.56 -5.44 -6.58
N ILE A 138 -0.48 -6.07 -6.13
CA ILE A 138 0.27 -7.05 -6.94
C ILE A 138 -0.61 -8.27 -7.28
N SER A 139 -1.39 -8.75 -6.31
CA SER A 139 -2.32 -9.87 -6.55
C SER A 139 -3.42 -9.51 -7.56
N LEU A 140 -4.05 -8.35 -7.40
CA LEU A 140 -5.05 -7.86 -8.36
C LEU A 140 -4.45 -7.69 -9.76
N ALA A 141 -3.26 -7.12 -9.86
CA ALA A 141 -2.55 -6.98 -11.13
C ALA A 141 -2.26 -8.33 -11.79
N ASN A 142 -1.79 -9.32 -11.01
CA ASN A 142 -1.58 -10.68 -11.49
C ASN A 142 -2.88 -11.26 -12.06
N ASP A 143 -4.00 -11.12 -11.35
CA ASP A 143 -5.28 -11.66 -11.78
C ASP A 143 -5.81 -10.94 -13.02
N MET A 144 -5.69 -9.61 -13.12
CA MET A 144 -6.08 -8.82 -14.31
C MET A 144 -5.28 -9.25 -15.55
N VAL A 145 -3.96 -9.42 -15.42
CA VAL A 145 -3.10 -9.86 -16.53
C VAL A 145 -3.42 -11.30 -16.93
N ARG A 146 -3.55 -12.21 -15.96
CA ARG A 146 -3.85 -13.62 -16.21
C ARG A 146 -5.22 -13.84 -16.83
N ALA A 147 -6.22 -13.05 -16.43
CA ALA A 147 -7.55 -13.07 -17.01
C ALA A 147 -7.59 -12.46 -18.42
N GLY A 148 -6.54 -11.77 -18.85
CA GLY A 148 -6.51 -11.09 -20.15
C GLY A 148 -7.31 -9.79 -20.19
N THR A 149 -7.61 -9.21 -19.02
CA THR A 149 -8.30 -7.91 -18.93
C THR A 149 -7.40 -6.79 -19.46
N VAL A 150 -6.12 -6.83 -19.11
CA VAL A 150 -5.08 -5.90 -19.58
C VAL A 150 -3.75 -6.67 -19.73
N ASP A 151 -2.80 -6.09 -20.47
CA ASP A 151 -1.47 -6.69 -20.64
C ASP A 151 -0.47 -6.21 -19.59
N HIS A 152 -0.59 -4.96 -19.14
CA HIS A 152 0.29 -4.36 -18.13
C HIS A 152 -0.52 -3.58 -17.10
N VAL A 153 -0.12 -3.69 -15.84
CA VAL A 153 -0.68 -2.97 -14.68
C VAL A 153 0.45 -2.26 -13.95
N LEU A 154 0.28 -0.98 -13.68
CA LEU A 154 1.12 -0.24 -12.76
C LEU A 154 0.53 -0.34 -11.36
N VAL A 155 1.28 -0.89 -10.41
CA VAL A 155 0.93 -0.97 -8.99
C VAL A 155 1.82 -0.03 -8.21
N VAL A 156 1.24 0.83 -7.38
CA VAL A 156 1.97 1.79 -6.55
C VAL A 156 1.52 1.68 -5.11
N GLY A 157 2.46 1.54 -4.18
CA GLY A 157 2.25 1.76 -2.75
C GLY A 157 2.90 3.09 -2.37
N VAL A 158 2.12 4.01 -1.81
CA VAL A 158 2.62 5.33 -1.43
C VAL A 158 1.95 5.84 -0.18
N GLU A 159 2.76 6.44 0.70
CA GLU A 159 2.22 7.05 1.91
C GLU A 159 2.95 8.35 2.26
N LYS A 160 2.19 9.34 2.72
CA LYS A 160 2.67 10.54 3.42
C LYS A 160 2.18 10.49 4.87
N LEU A 161 2.70 9.52 5.62
CA LEU A 161 2.26 9.28 7.00
C LEU A 161 2.65 10.41 7.95
N SER A 162 3.62 11.25 7.58
CA SER A 162 3.96 12.45 8.35
C SER A 162 2.78 13.41 8.53
N ASP A 163 1.81 13.44 7.59
CA ASP A 163 0.60 14.28 7.70
C ASP A 163 -0.43 13.70 8.68
N PHE A 164 -0.36 12.40 8.98
CA PHE A 164 -1.32 11.68 9.83
C PHE A 164 -0.73 11.20 11.16
N THR A 165 0.56 11.47 11.42
CA THR A 165 1.22 11.07 12.64
C THR A 165 1.19 12.22 13.66
N ASP A 166 0.68 11.96 14.85
CA ASP A 166 0.82 12.89 15.97
C ASP A 166 2.28 12.88 16.44
N LYS A 167 2.98 13.99 16.20
CA LYS A 167 4.39 14.15 16.58
C LYS A 167 4.64 14.06 18.09
N HIS A 168 3.60 14.21 18.92
CA HIS A 168 3.66 14.11 20.37
C HIS A 168 3.27 12.72 20.91
N ASP A 169 2.78 11.83 20.04
CA ASP A 169 2.49 10.45 20.46
C ASP A 169 3.78 9.63 20.55
N ARG A 170 4.22 9.36 21.78
CA ARG A 170 5.40 8.55 22.06
C ARG A 170 5.33 7.12 21.48
N GLY A 171 4.13 6.63 21.18
CA GLY A 171 3.90 5.28 20.65
C GLY A 171 4.14 5.16 19.15
N SER A 172 3.96 6.24 18.38
CA SER A 172 3.94 6.20 16.91
C SER A 172 4.84 7.23 16.23
N ALA A 173 5.14 8.37 16.84
CA ALA A 173 5.85 9.50 16.23
C ALA A 173 7.20 9.15 15.58
N PHE A 174 7.88 8.10 16.06
CA PHE A 174 9.21 7.69 15.57
C PHE A 174 9.18 6.58 14.51
N ILE A 175 8.01 5.94 14.28
CA ILE A 175 7.91 4.73 13.44
C ILE A 175 7.73 5.10 11.97
N PHE A 176 6.86 6.06 11.68
CA PHE A 176 6.41 6.34 10.33
C PHE A 176 7.33 7.30 9.57
N GLY A 177 7.29 7.20 8.25
CA GLY A 177 7.93 8.07 7.29
C GLY A 177 7.15 8.09 5.99
N ASP A 178 7.65 8.84 5.01
CA ASP A 178 7.01 9.05 3.72
C ASP A 178 7.82 8.40 2.61
N GLY A 179 7.13 7.94 1.58
CA GLY A 179 7.76 7.36 0.41
C GLY A 179 6.81 6.62 -0.51
N ALA A 180 7.33 6.17 -1.64
CA ALA A 180 6.60 5.40 -2.63
C ALA A 180 7.43 4.25 -3.19
N GLY A 181 6.73 3.16 -3.52
CA GLY A 181 7.26 2.04 -4.29
C GLY A 181 6.31 1.68 -5.42
N ALA A 182 6.82 1.38 -6.60
CA ALA A 182 6.02 1.02 -7.76
C ALA A 182 6.53 -0.25 -8.43
N ALA A 183 5.60 -1.00 -9.02
CA ALA A 183 5.88 -2.15 -9.86
C ALA A 183 5.06 -2.11 -11.15
N VAL A 184 5.67 -2.48 -12.26
CA VAL A 184 4.96 -2.83 -13.47
C VAL A 184 4.80 -4.35 -13.49
N VAL A 185 3.56 -4.82 -13.45
CA VAL A 185 3.19 -6.23 -13.64
C VAL A 185 2.73 -6.41 -15.08
N GLY A 186 3.30 -7.35 -15.78
CA GLY A 186 2.97 -7.57 -17.19
C GLY A 186 2.92 -9.03 -17.58
N VAL A 187 2.41 -9.29 -18.80
CA VAL A 187 2.29 -10.62 -19.37
C VAL A 187 3.66 -11.30 -19.48
N SER A 188 3.67 -12.61 -19.26
CA SER A 188 4.88 -13.44 -19.30
C SER A 188 4.57 -14.81 -19.89
N ASP A 189 5.56 -15.42 -20.54
CA ASP A 189 5.49 -16.79 -21.06
C ASP A 189 5.59 -17.85 -19.95
N THR A 190 6.11 -17.45 -18.78
CA THR A 190 6.30 -18.34 -17.62
C THR A 190 5.70 -17.71 -16.35
N PRO A 191 5.25 -18.53 -15.37
CA PRO A 191 4.81 -18.03 -14.09
C PRO A 191 5.91 -17.22 -13.38
N GLY A 192 5.62 -15.98 -12.99
CA GLY A 192 6.54 -15.10 -12.27
C GLY A 192 5.98 -14.52 -10.97
N ILE A 193 4.67 -14.75 -10.71
CA ILE A 193 4.00 -14.40 -9.47
C ILE A 193 3.29 -15.63 -8.96
N GLY A 194 3.62 -16.05 -7.75
CA GLY A 194 3.04 -17.21 -7.08
C GLY A 194 1.63 -16.93 -6.52
N PRO A 195 1.06 -17.91 -5.83
CA PRO A 195 -0.24 -17.75 -5.18
C PRO A 195 -0.18 -16.69 -4.08
N THR A 196 -1.27 -15.96 -3.92
CA THR A 196 -1.43 -14.99 -2.82
C THR A 196 -2.38 -15.54 -1.78
N LEU A 197 -1.99 -15.49 -0.50
CA LEU A 197 -2.88 -15.77 0.60
C LEU A 197 -3.46 -14.47 1.16
N TRP A 198 -4.78 -14.44 1.25
CA TRP A 198 -5.55 -13.28 1.70
C TRP A 198 -6.06 -13.52 3.12
N GLY A 199 -6.18 -12.45 3.91
CA GLY A 199 -6.78 -12.52 5.22
C GLY A 199 -7.08 -11.15 5.80
N SER A 200 -7.98 -11.10 6.78
CA SER A 200 -8.29 -9.91 7.56
C SER A 200 -8.78 -10.31 8.96
N LEU A 201 -8.55 -9.44 9.92
CA LEU A 201 -9.02 -9.59 11.31
C LEU A 201 -9.97 -8.43 11.64
N GLY A 202 -11.23 -8.56 11.24
CA GLY A 202 -12.24 -7.54 11.41
C GLY A 202 -12.62 -7.24 12.88
N ASP A 203 -12.23 -8.12 13.80
CA ASP A 203 -12.38 -7.93 15.25
C ASP A 203 -11.24 -7.10 15.88
N LYS A 204 -10.26 -6.64 15.09
CA LYS A 204 -9.07 -5.88 15.52
C LYS A 204 -8.98 -4.50 14.89
N THR A 205 -10.10 -3.90 14.51
CA THR A 205 -10.13 -2.60 13.84
C THR A 205 -9.63 -1.44 14.71
N ASP A 206 -9.60 -1.61 16.02
CA ASP A 206 -9.12 -0.63 17.01
C ASP A 206 -7.61 -0.68 17.27
N VAL A 207 -6.90 -1.69 16.72
CA VAL A 207 -5.47 -1.91 17.00
C VAL A 207 -4.55 -0.94 16.25
N ILE A 208 -4.91 -0.61 15.01
CA ILE A 208 -4.32 0.49 14.24
C ILE A 208 -5.49 1.22 13.59
N THR A 209 -5.73 2.45 14.00
CA THR A 209 -6.92 3.19 13.55
C THR A 209 -6.64 4.69 13.47
N GLN A 210 -7.45 5.42 12.72
CA GLN A 210 -7.57 6.86 12.85
C GLN A 210 -8.33 7.18 14.14
N ARG A 211 -7.90 8.19 14.89
CA ARG A 211 -8.45 8.50 16.23
C ARG A 211 -9.95 8.81 16.17
N GLU A 212 -10.32 9.78 15.33
CA GLU A 212 -11.72 10.16 15.12
C GLU A 212 -12.08 10.06 13.64
N PRO A 213 -13.28 9.55 13.30
CA PRO A 213 -13.77 9.58 11.93
C PRO A 213 -14.12 11.02 11.51
N TRP A 214 -13.99 11.32 10.23
CA TRP A 214 -14.30 12.66 9.68
C TRP A 214 -15.69 13.18 10.05
N THR A 215 -16.65 12.27 10.20
CA THR A 215 -18.04 12.59 10.56
C THR A 215 -18.21 13.12 11.99
N GLU A 216 -17.27 12.83 12.88
CA GLU A 216 -17.28 13.34 14.26
C GLU A 216 -16.58 14.69 14.38
N LEU A 217 -15.67 15.01 13.46
CA LEU A 217 -15.00 16.31 13.46
C LEU A 217 -15.94 17.44 13.03
N ARG A 218 -16.83 17.18 12.09
CA ARG A 218 -17.74 18.18 11.54
C ARG A 218 -18.65 18.84 12.58
N PRO A 219 -19.36 18.11 13.45
CA PRO A 219 -20.18 18.72 14.49
C PRO A 219 -19.37 19.60 15.44
N ALA A 220 -18.15 19.20 15.79
CA ALA A 220 -17.28 20.01 16.63
C ALA A 220 -16.85 21.32 15.94
N MET A 221 -16.64 21.29 14.61
CA MET A 221 -16.32 22.50 13.82
C MET A 221 -17.51 23.43 13.66
N GLU A 222 -18.74 22.89 13.62
CA GLU A 222 -19.99 23.64 13.42
C GLU A 222 -20.59 24.15 14.74
N ASP A 223 -20.11 23.70 15.92
CA ASP A 223 -20.60 24.12 17.22
C ASP A 223 -20.00 25.46 17.66
N PRO A 224 -20.78 26.57 17.70
CA PRO A 224 -20.28 27.88 18.13
C PRO A 224 -19.84 27.92 19.60
N SER A 225 -20.25 26.95 20.41
CA SER A 225 -19.86 26.83 21.83
C SER A 225 -18.56 26.03 22.00
N HIS A 226 -18.05 25.41 20.95
CA HIS A 226 -16.80 24.69 21.00
C HIS A 226 -15.62 25.68 21.01
N HIS A 227 -14.99 25.82 22.16
CA HIS A 227 -13.86 26.72 22.38
C HIS A 227 -12.50 26.00 22.45
N GLY A 228 -12.49 24.68 22.17
CA GLY A 228 -11.29 23.83 22.17
C GLY A 228 -10.63 23.74 20.78
N GLU A 229 -9.35 23.39 20.76
CA GLU A 229 -8.70 22.96 19.53
C GLU A 229 -9.32 21.63 19.07
N ILE A 230 -9.72 21.58 17.80
CA ILE A 230 -10.12 20.33 17.17
C ILE A 230 -8.85 19.58 16.81
N ALA A 231 -8.59 18.48 17.50
CA ALA A 231 -7.41 17.68 17.25
C ALA A 231 -7.43 17.10 15.82
N TRP A 232 -6.29 17.16 15.14
CA TRP A 232 -6.14 16.48 13.85
C TRP A 232 -6.32 14.97 14.02
N PRO A 233 -7.10 14.30 13.16
CA PRO A 233 -7.42 12.87 13.29
C PRO A 233 -6.24 11.98 12.93
N SER A 234 -5.23 11.98 13.78
CA SER A 234 -4.01 11.20 13.61
C SER A 234 -4.22 9.69 13.82
N PHE A 235 -3.30 8.89 13.31
CA PHE A 235 -3.24 7.47 13.60
C PHE A 235 -2.88 7.21 15.05
N VAL A 236 -3.53 6.21 15.64
CA VAL A 236 -3.18 5.62 16.92
C VAL A 236 -2.90 4.13 16.74
N MET A 237 -1.94 3.61 17.51
CA MET A 237 -1.52 2.22 17.40
C MET A 237 -1.26 1.59 18.77
N GLN A 238 -1.83 0.41 18.97
CA GLN A 238 -1.54 -0.44 20.14
C GLN A 238 -0.29 -1.28 19.87
N GLY A 239 0.90 -0.65 19.92
CA GLY A 239 2.15 -1.22 19.42
C GLY A 239 2.50 -2.63 19.95
N GLN A 240 2.23 -2.94 21.23
CA GLN A 240 2.49 -4.28 21.80
C GLN A 240 1.56 -5.36 21.22
N THR A 241 0.30 -5.02 20.97
CA THR A 241 -0.68 -5.92 20.36
C THR A 241 -0.30 -6.22 18.92
N VAL A 242 0.05 -5.16 18.13
CA VAL A 242 0.55 -5.27 16.76
C VAL A 242 1.79 -6.14 16.69
N PHE A 243 2.77 -5.89 17.56
CA PHE A 243 4.03 -6.64 17.57
C PHE A 243 3.80 -8.14 17.77
N ARG A 244 3.05 -8.52 18.81
CA ARG A 244 2.78 -9.94 19.10
C ARG A 244 2.04 -10.62 17.95
N TRP A 245 1.02 -9.96 17.41
CA TRP A 245 0.28 -10.50 16.28
C TRP A 245 1.19 -10.65 15.04
N ALA A 246 1.96 -9.61 14.69
CA ALA A 246 2.80 -9.62 13.50
C ALA A 246 3.82 -10.76 13.50
N VAL A 247 4.54 -10.97 14.61
CA VAL A 247 5.55 -12.03 14.73
C VAL A 247 4.96 -13.40 14.43
N PHE A 248 3.84 -13.75 15.06
CA PHE A 248 3.27 -15.10 14.86
C PHE A 248 2.52 -15.26 13.55
N SER A 249 1.70 -14.27 13.19
CA SER A 249 0.82 -14.41 12.02
C SER A 249 1.57 -14.26 10.72
N MET A 250 2.56 -13.35 10.64
CA MET A 250 3.32 -13.15 9.40
C MET A 250 4.23 -14.33 9.08
N ALA A 251 4.87 -14.92 10.08
CA ALA A 251 5.69 -16.12 9.89
C ALA A 251 4.83 -17.29 9.35
N GLN A 252 3.65 -17.52 9.95
CA GLN A 252 2.76 -18.58 9.48
C GLN A 252 2.26 -18.35 8.05
N VAL A 253 1.82 -17.12 7.73
CA VAL A 253 1.38 -16.78 6.36
C VAL A 253 2.51 -16.94 5.35
N ALA A 254 3.75 -16.59 5.70
CA ALA A 254 4.90 -16.82 4.83
C ALA A 254 5.13 -18.31 4.53
N ILE A 255 5.10 -19.16 5.56
CA ILE A 255 5.23 -20.62 5.43
C ILE A 255 4.11 -21.19 4.56
N ASP A 256 2.86 -20.79 4.85
CA ASP A 256 1.70 -21.28 4.09
C ASP A 256 1.74 -20.83 2.62
N THR A 257 2.26 -19.63 2.34
CA THR A 257 2.44 -19.11 0.98
C THR A 257 3.48 -19.90 0.20
N VAL A 258 4.60 -20.23 0.82
CA VAL A 258 5.66 -21.07 0.25
C VAL A 258 5.10 -22.47 -0.08
N ALA A 259 4.35 -23.07 0.86
CA ALA A 259 3.70 -24.35 0.67
C ALA A 259 2.65 -24.32 -0.46
N ALA A 260 1.84 -23.26 -0.54
CA ALA A 260 0.87 -23.06 -1.62
C ALA A 260 1.54 -22.91 -2.99
N ALA A 261 2.73 -22.33 -3.04
CA ALA A 261 3.56 -22.26 -4.24
C ALA A 261 4.24 -23.60 -4.61
N ARG A 262 4.15 -24.61 -3.76
CA ARG A 262 4.77 -25.94 -3.91
C ARG A 262 6.29 -25.89 -4.03
N ILE A 263 6.90 -24.98 -3.28
CA ILE A 263 8.35 -24.85 -3.09
C ILE A 263 8.66 -24.96 -1.58
N THR A 264 9.91 -24.91 -1.24
CA THR A 264 10.40 -24.94 0.15
C THR A 264 11.09 -23.63 0.51
N THR A 265 11.39 -23.38 1.77
CA THR A 265 12.12 -22.20 2.23
C THR A 265 13.55 -22.15 1.68
N GLU A 266 14.14 -23.32 1.39
CA GLU A 266 15.47 -23.45 0.81
C GLU A 266 15.54 -23.03 -0.68
N ASP A 267 14.37 -22.95 -1.34
CA ASP A 267 14.27 -22.47 -2.72
C ASP A 267 14.19 -20.93 -2.82
N LEU A 268 14.15 -20.22 -1.67
CA LEU A 268 14.06 -18.76 -1.63
C LEU A 268 15.45 -18.11 -1.64
N ASP A 269 15.71 -17.26 -2.60
CA ASP A 269 16.90 -16.39 -2.61
C ASP A 269 16.79 -15.23 -1.62
N ALA A 270 15.56 -14.75 -1.34
CA ALA A 270 15.33 -13.66 -0.42
C ALA A 270 13.90 -13.69 0.16
N PHE A 271 13.76 -13.24 1.39
CA PHE A 271 12.49 -12.92 2.05
C PHE A 271 12.41 -11.43 2.31
N VAL A 272 11.40 -10.75 1.77
CA VAL A 272 11.22 -9.30 1.91
C VAL A 272 9.88 -9.01 2.61
N PRO A 273 9.85 -9.04 3.96
CA PRO A 273 8.64 -8.75 4.72
C PRO A 273 8.33 -7.25 4.74
N HIS A 274 7.14 -6.88 5.20
CA HIS A 274 6.84 -5.51 5.57
C HIS A 274 7.76 -5.04 6.71
N GLN A 275 8.47 -3.92 6.51
CA GLN A 275 9.54 -3.45 7.40
C GLN A 275 9.07 -2.35 8.38
N ALA A 276 8.03 -2.63 9.15
CA ALA A 276 7.53 -1.68 10.15
C ALA A 276 8.47 -1.53 11.36
N ASN A 277 9.14 -2.62 11.75
CA ASN A 277 9.98 -2.68 12.94
C ASN A 277 10.98 -3.84 12.80
N MET A 278 12.27 -3.55 12.94
CA MET A 278 13.35 -4.55 12.81
C MET A 278 13.13 -5.75 13.73
N ARG A 279 12.66 -5.55 14.96
CA ARG A 279 12.40 -6.63 15.91
C ARG A 279 11.31 -7.61 15.46
N ILE A 280 10.38 -7.18 14.59
CA ILE A 280 9.41 -8.09 13.96
C ILE A 280 10.11 -8.91 12.88
N THR A 281 11.02 -8.28 12.13
CA THR A 281 11.78 -8.95 11.08
C THR A 281 12.78 -9.97 11.64
N ASP A 282 13.38 -9.66 12.78
CA ASP A 282 14.37 -10.54 13.46
C ASP A 282 13.72 -11.74 14.16
N ALA A 283 12.45 -11.66 14.53
CA ALA A 283 11.71 -12.69 15.27
C ALA A 283 11.00 -13.69 14.34
#